data_33ce3337e6f1dd1ae03c19bb003a911a
#
_entry.id   33ce3337e6f1dd1ae03c19bb003a911a
#
_cell.length_a   1.000
_cell.length_b   1.000
_cell.length_c   1.000
_cell.angle_alpha   90.00
_cell.angle_beta   90.00
_cell.angle_gamma   90.00
#
_symmetry.space_group_name_H-M   'P 1'
#
loop_
_entity.id
_entity.type
_entity.pdbx_description
1 polymer ?
#
loop_
_entity_poly.entity_id
_entity_poly.type
_entity_poly.pdbx_seq_one_letter_code
_entity_poly.pdbx_strand_id
1 'polypeptide(L)'
;LNIMAGNELQKDFKREVAILQRNIEMLADGTTAVVGTKENPIVTDSELIPIKHYFMDGVYIREMTMRKGIAVVGAIHKHLHMCFLLTGRITVVNEEETIDHIAPCFIVSTPGIKRVLYAHEDSVWFNTHKNPSNTEDVKQLEKEIVAISYEEYEEYIKNK
;
A
#
# COMPACT_ATOMS: atom_id res chain seq x y z
N LEU A 1 -19.93 1.67 24.99
CA LEU A 1 -19.87 0.28 24.48
C LEU A 1 -19.25 0.20 23.07
N ASN A 2 -19.48 1.19 22.19
CA ASN A 2 -18.98 1.15 20.80
C ASN A 2 -17.45 1.35 20.64
N ILE A 3 -16.79 2.03 21.57
CA ILE A 3 -15.35 2.34 21.47
C ILE A 3 -14.50 1.09 21.75
N MET A 4 -14.91 0.21 22.66
CA MET A 4 -14.19 -1.04 22.92
C MET A 4 -14.30 -2.04 21.76
N ALA A 5 -15.46 -2.16 21.14
CA ALA A 5 -15.65 -3.02 19.97
C ALA A 5 -14.81 -2.56 18.75
N GLY A 6 -14.69 -1.25 18.53
CA GLY A 6 -13.83 -0.69 17.48
C GLY A 6 -12.37 -1.01 17.67
N ASN A 7 -11.85 -0.93 18.91
CA ASN A 7 -10.46 -1.27 19.22
C ASN A 7 -10.14 -2.76 19.07
N GLU A 8 -11.08 -3.65 19.35
CA GLU A 8 -10.90 -5.10 19.12
C GLU A 8 -10.88 -5.44 17.64
N LEU A 9 -11.81 -4.89 16.85
CA LEU A 9 -11.84 -5.07 15.40
C LEU A 9 -10.57 -4.55 14.71
N GLN A 10 -10.03 -3.41 15.15
CA GLN A 10 -8.77 -2.88 14.63
C GLN A 10 -7.58 -3.78 14.99
N LYS A 11 -7.53 -4.32 16.21
CA LYS A 11 -6.48 -5.27 16.60
C LYS A 11 -6.57 -6.57 15.80
N ASP A 12 -7.77 -7.07 15.57
CA ASP A 12 -7.99 -8.27 14.78
C ASP A 12 -7.58 -8.05 13.31
N PHE A 13 -7.94 -6.92 12.71
CA PHE A 13 -7.51 -6.56 11.36
C PHE A 13 -5.97 -6.52 11.25
N LYS A 14 -5.29 -5.83 12.15
CA LYS A 14 -3.83 -5.73 12.16
C LYS A 14 -3.17 -7.11 12.25
N ARG A 15 -3.70 -7.98 13.11
CA ARG A 15 -3.22 -9.35 13.27
C ARG A 15 -3.43 -10.16 11.99
N GLU A 16 -4.63 -10.14 11.42
CA GLU A 16 -4.97 -10.90 10.21
C GLU A 16 -4.17 -10.42 8.99
N VAL A 17 -3.97 -9.10 8.83
CA VAL A 17 -3.14 -8.56 7.76
C VAL A 17 -1.68 -8.96 7.93
N ALA A 18 -1.15 -8.97 9.15
CA ALA A 18 0.21 -9.42 9.42
C ALA A 18 0.40 -10.92 9.12
N ILE A 19 -0.60 -11.74 9.44
CA ILE A 19 -0.61 -13.18 9.10
C ILE A 19 -0.68 -13.35 7.57
N LEU A 20 -1.58 -12.64 6.91
CA LEU A 20 -1.71 -12.67 5.45
C LEU A 20 -0.40 -12.27 4.78
N GLN A 21 0.21 -11.18 5.21
CA GLN A 21 1.49 -10.72 4.69
C GLN A 21 2.58 -11.79 4.85
N ARG A 22 2.71 -12.38 6.03
CA ARG A 22 3.69 -13.46 6.29
C ARG A 22 3.44 -14.69 5.41
N ASN A 23 2.18 -15.08 5.24
CA ASN A 23 1.83 -16.21 4.39
C ASN A 23 2.18 -15.94 2.93
N ILE A 24 1.92 -14.72 2.44
CA ILE A 24 2.31 -14.29 1.10
C ILE A 24 3.84 -14.31 0.96
N GLU A 25 4.59 -13.79 1.93
CA GLU A 25 6.07 -13.83 1.92
C GLU A 25 6.61 -15.26 1.90
N MET A 26 6.00 -16.19 2.62
CA MET A 26 6.40 -17.61 2.65
C MET A 26 6.07 -18.35 1.36
N LEU A 27 5.01 -17.95 0.66
CA LEU A 27 4.56 -18.55 -0.60
C LEU A 27 5.07 -17.80 -1.84
N ALA A 28 5.75 -16.66 -1.63
CA ALA A 28 6.21 -15.80 -2.71
C ALA A 28 7.27 -16.52 -3.56
N ASP A 29 6.82 -17.03 -4.67
CA ASP A 29 7.67 -17.54 -5.76
C ASP A 29 8.04 -16.44 -6.76
N GLY A 30 7.65 -15.19 -6.48
CA GLY A 30 7.82 -14.03 -7.35
C GLY A 30 6.74 -13.90 -8.44
N THR A 31 5.83 -14.86 -8.57
CA THR A 31 4.83 -14.87 -9.65
C THR A 31 3.42 -14.52 -9.19
N THR A 32 3.03 -14.86 -7.97
CA THR A 32 1.64 -14.74 -7.50
C THR A 32 1.44 -13.78 -6.32
N ALA A 33 2.51 -13.41 -5.66
CA ALA A 33 2.42 -12.52 -4.50
C ALA A 33 3.59 -11.54 -4.47
N VAL A 34 3.27 -10.27 -4.32
CA VAL A 34 4.25 -9.21 -4.21
C VAL A 34 4.05 -8.49 -2.89
N VAL A 35 5.01 -8.67 -2.00
CA VAL A 35 5.05 -8.01 -0.70
C VAL A 35 6.38 -7.28 -0.60
N GLY A 36 6.34 -6.01 -0.18
CA GLY A 36 7.56 -5.32 0.22
C GLY A 36 8.17 -6.02 1.44
N THR A 37 9.47 -6.35 1.39
CA THR A 37 10.25 -6.82 2.54
C THR A 37 11.08 -5.68 3.11
N LYS A 38 11.68 -5.88 4.30
CA LYS A 38 12.61 -4.87 4.86
C LYS A 38 13.81 -4.60 3.93
N GLU A 39 14.26 -5.61 3.21
CA GLU A 39 15.38 -5.54 2.28
C GLU A 39 14.97 -4.93 0.93
N ASN A 40 13.74 -5.23 0.49
CA ASN A 40 13.14 -4.70 -0.71
C ASN A 40 11.71 -4.23 -0.38
N PRO A 41 11.57 -3.02 0.16
CA PRO A 41 10.27 -2.48 0.57
C PRO A 41 9.33 -2.20 -0.61
N ILE A 42 9.85 -2.18 -1.82
CA ILE A 42 9.11 -1.93 -3.05
C ILE A 42 8.54 -3.22 -3.58
N VAL A 43 7.28 -3.16 -3.98
CA VAL A 43 6.69 -4.15 -4.87
C VAL A 43 7.57 -4.24 -6.12
N THR A 44 8.27 -5.33 -6.27
CA THR A 44 9.12 -5.54 -7.45
C THR A 44 8.24 -5.61 -8.69
N ASP A 45 8.73 -4.98 -9.75
CA ASP A 45 8.10 -5.06 -11.07
C ASP A 45 7.96 -6.52 -11.49
N SER A 46 6.74 -6.98 -11.66
CA SER A 46 6.40 -8.33 -12.08
C SER A 46 5.39 -8.28 -13.23
N GLU A 47 5.27 -9.36 -13.98
CA GLU A 47 4.25 -9.44 -15.05
C GLU A 47 2.81 -9.27 -14.52
N LEU A 48 2.58 -9.65 -13.26
CA LEU A 48 1.27 -9.55 -12.62
C LEU A 48 1.00 -8.17 -12.04
N ILE A 49 2.06 -7.46 -11.64
CA ILE A 49 1.99 -6.14 -11.03
C ILE A 49 3.12 -5.26 -11.61
N PRO A 50 3.03 -4.87 -12.89
CA PRO A 50 3.97 -3.92 -13.47
C PRO A 50 3.93 -2.58 -12.75
N ILE A 51 5.11 -2.02 -12.45
CA ILE A 51 5.26 -0.75 -11.75
C ILE A 51 6.05 0.23 -12.62
N LYS A 52 5.58 1.49 -12.64
CA LYS A 52 6.31 2.60 -13.24
C LYS A 52 6.47 3.73 -12.23
N HIS A 53 7.60 4.39 -12.28
CA HIS A 53 7.99 5.48 -11.40
C HIS A 53 8.10 6.77 -12.19
N TYR A 54 7.52 7.85 -11.66
CA TYR A 54 7.59 9.19 -12.25
C TYR A 54 8.07 10.17 -11.17
N PHE A 55 9.06 10.97 -11.52
CA PHE A 55 9.66 11.95 -10.63
C PHE A 55 9.46 13.36 -11.21
N MET A 56 9.05 14.28 -10.35
CA MET A 56 8.90 15.69 -10.61
C MET A 56 9.38 16.47 -9.39
N ASP A 57 9.60 17.79 -9.54
CA ASP A 57 10.03 18.62 -8.43
C ASP A 57 9.15 18.46 -7.19
N GLY A 58 9.71 17.84 -6.16
CA GLY A 58 9.05 17.58 -4.89
C GLY A 58 7.91 16.54 -4.93
N VAL A 59 7.69 15.87 -6.07
CA VAL A 59 6.59 14.90 -6.25
C VAL A 59 7.13 13.58 -6.80
N TYR A 60 6.62 12.48 -6.26
CA TYR A 60 6.81 11.14 -6.76
C TYR A 60 5.47 10.49 -7.05
N ILE A 61 5.33 9.88 -8.21
CA ILE A 61 4.15 9.08 -8.57
C ILE A 61 4.58 7.65 -8.87
N ARG A 62 3.88 6.72 -8.25
CA ARG A 62 3.99 5.29 -8.55
C ARG A 62 2.71 4.82 -9.24
N GLU A 63 2.84 4.42 -10.49
CA GLU A 63 1.82 3.70 -11.24
C GLU A 63 1.97 2.20 -10.97
N MET A 64 0.90 1.56 -10.60
CA MET A 64 0.83 0.11 -10.40
C MET A 64 -0.31 -0.44 -11.25
N THR A 65 -0.01 -1.40 -12.12
CA THR A 65 -1.03 -2.18 -12.83
C THR A 65 -1.25 -3.49 -12.07
N MET A 66 -2.47 -3.71 -11.62
CA MET A 66 -2.87 -4.97 -10.99
C MET A 66 -3.68 -5.79 -11.97
N ARG A 67 -3.26 -7.01 -12.24
CA ARG A 67 -4.05 -7.95 -13.03
C ARG A 67 -5.26 -8.43 -12.25
N LYS A 68 -6.35 -8.75 -12.96
CA LYS A 68 -7.55 -9.35 -12.37
C LYS A 68 -7.20 -10.55 -11.47
N GLY A 69 -7.81 -10.61 -10.28
CA GLY A 69 -7.64 -11.68 -9.32
C GLY A 69 -6.44 -11.52 -8.38
N ILE A 70 -5.63 -10.47 -8.56
CA ILE A 70 -4.45 -10.21 -7.73
C ILE A 70 -4.86 -9.47 -6.47
N ALA A 71 -4.30 -9.90 -5.33
CA ALA A 71 -4.36 -9.20 -4.06
C ALA A 71 -2.99 -8.59 -3.73
N VAL A 72 -3.00 -7.35 -3.25
CA VAL A 72 -1.79 -6.63 -2.83
C VAL A 72 -1.94 -6.18 -1.39
N VAL A 73 -0.97 -6.50 -0.55
CA VAL A 73 -0.83 -5.92 0.80
C VAL A 73 0.07 -4.70 0.70
N GLY A 74 -0.51 -3.52 0.90
CA GLY A 74 0.21 -2.25 0.83
C GLY A 74 1.07 -1.99 2.07
N ALA A 75 2.08 -1.13 1.91
CA ALA A 75 2.82 -0.56 3.03
C ALA A 75 1.99 0.51 3.77
N ILE A 76 2.44 0.89 4.96
CA ILE A 76 1.84 1.97 5.74
C ILE A 76 2.47 3.28 5.30
N HIS A 77 1.68 4.21 4.81
CA HIS A 77 2.20 5.51 4.37
C HIS A 77 2.40 6.46 5.55
N LYS A 78 3.56 7.13 5.56
CA LYS A 78 3.97 8.06 6.63
C LYS A 78 3.31 9.43 6.55
N HIS A 79 2.66 9.75 5.44
CA HIS A 79 2.01 11.04 5.22
C HIS A 79 0.78 10.96 4.35
N LEU A 80 -0.02 12.04 4.42
CA LEU A 80 -1.18 12.23 3.57
C LEU A 80 -0.75 12.19 2.10
N HIS A 81 -1.47 11.42 1.31
CA HIS A 81 -1.26 11.35 -0.13
C HIS A 81 -2.57 11.02 -0.85
N MET A 82 -2.56 11.15 -2.16
CA MET A 82 -3.70 10.80 -2.99
C MET A 82 -3.41 9.54 -3.81
N CYS A 83 -4.44 8.71 -3.91
CA CYS A 83 -4.45 7.55 -4.80
C CYS A 83 -5.52 7.77 -5.88
N PHE A 84 -5.24 7.32 -7.09
CA PHE A 84 -6.18 7.40 -8.21
C PHE A 84 -6.35 6.03 -8.83
N LEU A 85 -7.59 5.57 -8.93
CA LEU A 85 -7.94 4.43 -9.75
C LEU A 85 -8.35 4.95 -11.12
N LEU A 86 -7.52 4.74 -12.14
CA LEU A 86 -7.74 5.26 -13.49
C LEU A 86 -8.59 4.33 -14.34
N THR A 87 -8.40 3.01 -14.18
CA THR A 87 -9.16 1.97 -14.88
C THR A 87 -9.45 0.80 -13.95
N GLY A 88 -10.47 0.02 -14.28
CA GLY A 88 -10.81 -1.21 -13.60
C GLY A 88 -11.68 -1.03 -12.35
N ARG A 89 -11.75 -2.11 -11.56
CA ARG A 89 -12.51 -2.20 -10.32
C ARG A 89 -11.70 -2.92 -9.26
N ILE A 90 -11.60 -2.35 -8.07
CA ILE A 90 -10.88 -2.91 -6.93
C ILE A 90 -11.72 -2.86 -5.67
N THR A 91 -11.53 -3.84 -4.77
CA THR A 91 -11.92 -3.73 -3.37
C THR A 91 -10.71 -3.27 -2.56
N VAL A 92 -10.90 -2.25 -1.75
CA VAL A 92 -9.90 -1.77 -0.78
C VAL A 92 -10.41 -2.06 0.62
N VAL A 93 -9.59 -2.77 1.39
CA VAL A 93 -9.86 -3.11 2.79
C VAL A 93 -8.84 -2.41 3.67
N ASN A 94 -9.28 -1.74 4.70
CA ASN A 94 -8.45 -1.17 5.76
C ASN A 94 -9.04 -1.47 7.14
N GLU A 95 -8.48 -0.87 8.18
CA GLU A 95 -8.88 -1.09 9.58
C GLU A 95 -10.30 -0.62 9.91
N GLU A 96 -10.88 0.26 9.09
CA GLU A 96 -12.14 0.94 9.35
C GLU A 96 -13.26 0.48 8.42
N GLU A 97 -12.88 0.12 7.16
CA GLU A 97 -13.87 -0.07 6.11
C GLU A 97 -13.41 -1.04 5.01
N THR A 98 -14.39 -1.54 4.29
CA THR A 98 -14.21 -2.29 3.03
C THR A 98 -15.03 -1.60 1.97
N ILE A 99 -14.37 -1.08 0.93
CA ILE A 99 -15.03 -0.32 -0.13
C ILE A 99 -14.66 -0.88 -1.50
N ASP A 100 -15.67 -1.06 -2.34
CA ASP A 100 -15.51 -1.29 -3.77
C ASP A 100 -15.36 0.05 -4.51
N HIS A 101 -14.27 0.19 -5.23
CA HIS A 101 -13.98 1.34 -6.08
C HIS A 101 -14.08 0.95 -7.54
N ILE A 102 -14.81 1.76 -8.31
CA ILE A 102 -14.94 1.64 -9.76
C ILE A 102 -14.28 2.88 -10.37
N ALA A 103 -13.40 2.65 -11.34
CA ALA A 103 -12.71 3.73 -12.05
C ALA A 103 -13.66 4.56 -12.93
N PRO A 104 -13.38 5.87 -13.14
CA PRO A 104 -12.31 6.63 -12.50
C PRO A 104 -12.71 7.16 -11.11
N CYS A 105 -11.83 7.05 -10.14
CA CYS A 105 -12.04 7.65 -8.82
C CYS A 105 -10.72 7.98 -8.13
N PHE A 106 -10.78 8.75 -7.05
CA PHE A 106 -9.63 9.03 -6.21
C PHE A 106 -9.95 8.76 -4.73
N ILE A 107 -8.91 8.51 -3.95
CA ILE A 107 -8.98 8.24 -2.53
C ILE A 107 -7.92 9.10 -1.84
N VAL A 108 -8.32 9.79 -0.80
CA VAL A 108 -7.39 10.48 0.10
C VAL A 108 -6.91 9.47 1.15
N SER A 109 -5.61 9.24 1.18
CA SER A 109 -4.98 8.29 2.09
C SER A 109 -4.35 9.02 3.26
N THR A 110 -4.90 8.83 4.45
CA THR A 110 -4.36 9.35 5.70
C THR A 110 -3.13 8.55 6.15
N PRO A 111 -2.19 9.18 6.91
CA PRO A 111 -1.03 8.48 7.44
C PRO A 111 -1.43 7.34 8.40
N GLY A 112 -0.63 6.29 8.42
CA GLY A 112 -0.79 5.18 9.37
C GLY A 112 -1.74 4.07 8.93
N ILE A 113 -2.47 4.24 7.82
CA ILE A 113 -3.40 3.23 7.33
C ILE A 113 -2.64 2.20 6.47
N LYS A 114 -2.87 0.94 6.77
CA LYS A 114 -2.47 -0.21 5.95
C LYS A 114 -3.66 -0.70 5.14
N ARG A 115 -3.45 -1.07 3.88
CA ARG A 115 -4.52 -1.52 2.98
C ARG A 115 -4.21 -2.86 2.36
N VAL A 116 -5.26 -3.64 2.15
CA VAL A 116 -5.27 -4.77 1.23
C VAL A 116 -6.13 -4.37 0.03
N LEU A 117 -5.61 -4.53 -1.17
CA LEU A 117 -6.30 -4.25 -2.42
C LEU A 117 -6.55 -5.58 -3.15
N TYR A 118 -7.75 -5.75 -3.70
CA TYR A 118 -8.07 -6.89 -4.56
C TYR A 118 -8.62 -6.40 -5.89
N ALA A 119 -8.02 -6.82 -7.00
CA ALA A 119 -8.41 -6.42 -8.33
C ALA A 119 -9.48 -7.36 -8.91
N HIS A 120 -10.69 -6.85 -9.14
CA HIS A 120 -11.77 -7.57 -9.83
C HIS A 120 -11.62 -7.55 -11.35
N GLU A 121 -10.88 -6.57 -11.85
CA GLU A 121 -10.56 -6.36 -13.25
C GLU A 121 -9.11 -5.89 -13.35
N ASP A 122 -8.50 -5.95 -14.55
CA ASP A 122 -7.20 -5.30 -14.77
C ASP A 122 -7.31 -3.81 -14.45
N SER A 123 -6.54 -3.36 -13.48
CA SER A 123 -6.71 -2.05 -12.86
C SER A 123 -5.42 -1.26 -12.86
N VAL A 124 -5.51 0.03 -13.15
CA VAL A 124 -4.39 0.96 -13.06
C VAL A 124 -4.58 1.88 -11.85
N TRP A 125 -3.64 1.79 -10.94
CA TRP A 125 -3.63 2.50 -9.68
C TRP A 125 -2.41 3.41 -9.55
N PHE A 126 -2.63 4.68 -9.23
CA PHE A 126 -1.58 5.67 -8.98
C PHE A 126 -1.54 6.03 -7.50
N ASN A 127 -0.33 6.10 -6.95
CA ASN A 127 -0.05 6.74 -5.66
C ASN A 127 0.78 7.98 -5.91
N THR A 128 0.31 9.13 -5.43
CA THR A 128 1.02 10.41 -5.56
C THR A 128 1.58 10.82 -4.21
N HIS A 129 2.89 10.88 -4.10
CA HIS A 129 3.61 11.17 -2.87
C HIS A 129 4.42 12.46 -2.97
N LYS A 130 4.67 13.10 -1.84
CA LYS A 130 5.75 14.07 -1.75
C LYS A 130 7.10 13.37 -1.91
N ASN A 131 8.05 14.07 -2.48
CA ASN A 131 9.44 13.65 -2.60
C ASN A 131 10.33 14.69 -1.90
N PRO A 132 10.48 14.63 -0.55
CA PRO A 132 11.11 15.70 0.23
C PRO A 132 12.59 15.91 -0.12
N SER A 133 13.28 14.83 -0.44
CA SER A 133 14.71 14.86 -0.82
C SER A 133 14.92 15.11 -2.32
N ASN A 134 13.84 15.20 -3.09
CA ASN A 134 13.87 15.33 -4.56
C ASN A 134 14.77 14.27 -5.22
N THR A 135 14.75 13.05 -4.69
CA THR A 135 15.57 11.91 -5.14
C THR A 135 14.85 11.10 -6.20
N GLU A 136 15.62 10.51 -7.11
CA GLU A 136 15.15 9.47 -8.02
C GLU A 136 15.54 8.05 -7.55
N ASP A 137 16.26 7.96 -6.43
CA ASP A 137 16.52 6.67 -5.76
C ASP A 137 15.25 6.19 -5.04
N VAL A 138 14.58 5.25 -5.68
CA VAL A 138 13.32 4.69 -5.17
C VAL A 138 13.49 4.05 -3.80
N LYS A 139 14.62 3.40 -3.52
CA LYS A 139 14.88 2.76 -2.21
C LYS A 139 15.03 3.79 -1.09
N GLN A 140 15.70 4.91 -1.38
CA GLN A 140 15.80 6.03 -0.44
C GLN A 140 14.41 6.62 -0.20
N LEU A 141 13.69 6.92 -1.27
CA LEU A 141 12.38 7.54 -1.21
C LEU A 141 11.38 6.69 -0.42
N GLU A 142 11.37 5.39 -0.63
CA GLU A 142 10.48 4.50 0.11
C GLU A 142 10.72 4.55 1.63
N LYS A 143 11.96 4.61 2.07
CA LYS A 143 12.27 4.79 3.50
C LYS A 143 11.72 6.10 4.05
N GLU A 144 11.61 7.14 3.23
CA GLU A 144 11.06 8.43 3.62
C GLU A 144 9.53 8.43 3.68
N ILE A 145 8.86 7.66 2.80
CA ILE A 145 7.40 7.77 2.61
C ILE A 145 6.58 6.62 3.19
N VAL A 146 7.17 5.44 3.41
CA VAL A 146 6.44 4.28 3.92
C VAL A 146 7.12 3.60 5.09
N ALA A 147 6.34 2.84 5.86
CA ALA A 147 6.75 1.84 6.82
C ALA A 147 6.14 0.49 6.41
N ILE A 148 6.87 -0.60 6.57
CA ILE A 148 6.43 -1.93 6.13
C ILE A 148 5.52 -2.57 7.18
N SER A 149 5.80 -2.33 8.46
CA SER A 149 5.03 -2.85 9.58
C SER A 149 4.47 -1.74 10.48
N TYR A 150 3.52 -2.10 11.33
CA TYR A 150 2.99 -1.17 12.33
C TYR A 150 4.04 -0.78 13.37
N GLU A 151 4.93 -1.70 13.75
CA GLU A 151 6.02 -1.44 14.67
C GLU A 151 6.97 -0.38 14.12
N GLU A 152 7.35 -0.49 12.84
CA GLU A 152 8.18 0.51 12.16
C GLU A 152 7.48 1.87 12.08
N TYR A 153 6.17 1.88 11.82
CA TYR A 153 5.41 3.12 11.79
C TYR A 153 5.31 3.77 13.17
N GLU A 154 5.07 2.99 14.22
CA GLU A 154 5.05 3.49 15.61
C GLU A 154 6.40 4.06 16.05
N GLU A 155 7.50 3.41 15.65
CA GLU A 155 8.84 3.91 15.88
C GLU A 155 9.08 5.24 15.15
N TYR A 156 8.66 5.33 13.89
CA TYR A 156 8.73 6.59 13.14
C TYR A 156 7.98 7.73 13.83
N ILE A 157 6.77 7.48 14.37
CA ILE A 157 5.99 8.51 15.07
C ILE A 157 6.68 8.96 16.35
N LYS A 158 7.28 8.03 17.12
CA LYS A 158 7.97 8.36 18.37
C LYS A 158 9.22 9.23 18.15
N ASN A 159 9.83 9.14 16.97
CA ASN A 159 11.06 9.86 16.61
C ASN A 159 10.80 11.14 15.80
N LYS A 160 9.54 11.54 15.60
CA LYS A 160 9.13 12.74 14.86
C LYS A 160 8.91 13.93 15.82
#